data_2285d7079f701706c99bced0417ecd0d
#
_entry.id   2285d7079f701706c99bced0417ecd0d
#
_cell.length_a   1.000
_cell.length_b   1.000
_cell.length_c   1.000
_cell.angle_alpha   90.00
_cell.angle_beta   90.00
_cell.angle_gamma   90.00
#
_symmetry.space_group_name_H-M   'P 1'
#
loop_
_entity.id
_entity.type
_entity.pdbx_description
1 polymer ?
#
loop_
_entity_poly.entity_id
_entity_poly.type
_entity_poly.pdbx_seq_one_letter_code
_entity_poly.pdbx_strand_id
1 'polypeptide(L)'
;MLKYRLISAFVLIPIVIAALFLLPPVGFAIVTLVVCMLAAWEWGQLSGFTSRTQRVWLAVLCGLLLAAMLLAIPEYHHNIHQPLVEISLWASLGWWLVALLLVLGYPASAGVWRQSKALRLIFGILTIVPFFWGMLALRSWHYDDNHYSGALWLLYVMILVWGADSGAYMFGKLLANISWHRRFLQAKPGKVLSAVCLPPR
;
A
#
# COMPACT_ATOMS: atom_id res chain seq x y z
N MET A 1 19.30 -13.58 -4.29
CA MET A 1 18.16 -12.70 -3.99
C MET A 1 16.91 -13.46 -3.52
N LEU A 2 16.55 -14.64 -4.08
CA LEU A 2 15.38 -15.42 -3.66
C LEU A 2 15.46 -15.92 -2.19
N LYS A 3 16.65 -16.36 -1.75
CA LYS A 3 16.86 -16.85 -0.37
C LYS A 3 16.49 -15.82 0.70
N TYR A 4 16.90 -14.56 0.54
CA TYR A 4 16.58 -13.49 1.51
C TYR A 4 15.08 -13.17 1.57
N ARG A 5 14.39 -13.23 0.44
CA ARG A 5 12.93 -13.04 0.39
C ARG A 5 12.17 -14.19 1.07
N LEU A 6 12.63 -15.42 0.89
CA LEU A 6 12.06 -16.57 1.58
C LEU A 6 12.29 -16.50 3.09
N ILE A 7 13.50 -16.14 3.53
CA ILE A 7 13.82 -16.01 4.96
C ILE A 7 12.96 -14.91 5.60
N SER A 8 12.87 -13.73 4.97
CA SER A 8 12.03 -12.65 5.50
C SER A 8 10.55 -13.02 5.52
N ALA A 9 10.02 -13.72 4.53
CA ALA A 9 8.64 -14.21 4.55
C ALA A 9 8.42 -15.23 5.67
N PHE A 10 9.36 -16.17 5.86
CA PHE A 10 9.28 -17.19 6.91
C PHE A 10 9.29 -16.60 8.32
N VAL A 11 9.95 -15.46 8.52
CA VAL A 11 9.95 -14.74 9.80
C VAL A 11 8.73 -13.83 9.94
N LEU A 12 8.37 -13.10 8.89
CA LEU A 12 7.27 -12.11 8.93
C LEU A 12 5.89 -12.76 9.05
N ILE A 13 5.64 -13.86 8.34
CA ILE A 13 4.32 -14.51 8.35
C ILE A 13 3.92 -14.97 9.76
N PRO A 14 4.75 -15.71 10.53
CA PRO A 14 4.41 -16.04 11.91
C PRO A 14 4.20 -14.82 12.81
N ILE A 15 5.00 -13.77 12.67
CA ILE A 15 4.84 -12.53 13.44
C ILE A 15 3.50 -11.87 13.16
N VAL A 16 3.10 -11.78 11.89
CA VAL A 16 1.80 -11.22 11.50
C VAL A 16 0.65 -12.09 12.03
N ILE A 17 0.73 -13.40 11.91
CA ILE A 17 -0.27 -14.32 12.47
C ILE A 17 -0.36 -14.15 13.98
N ALA A 18 0.76 -14.09 14.69
CA ALA A 18 0.78 -13.86 16.12
C ALA A 18 0.14 -12.50 16.49
N ALA A 19 0.45 -11.43 15.74
CA ALA A 19 -0.16 -10.13 15.95
C ALA A 19 -1.68 -10.13 15.73
N LEU A 20 -2.16 -10.88 14.74
CA LEU A 20 -3.59 -10.99 14.44
C LEU A 20 -4.38 -11.72 15.54
N PHE A 21 -3.83 -12.80 16.09
CA PHE A 21 -4.57 -13.70 16.97
C PHE A 21 -4.26 -13.50 18.46
N LEU A 22 -3.07 -13.02 18.81
CA LEU A 22 -2.65 -12.91 20.22
C LEU A 22 -2.78 -11.50 20.78
N LEU A 23 -2.80 -10.46 19.94
CA LEU A 23 -2.88 -9.09 20.42
C LEU A 23 -4.34 -8.67 20.67
N PRO A 24 -4.59 -7.96 21.80
CA PRO A 24 -5.87 -7.29 21.99
C PRO A 24 -6.04 -6.15 20.96
N PRO A 25 -7.26 -5.63 20.75
CA PRO A 25 -7.54 -4.58 19.75
C PRO A 25 -6.60 -3.38 19.82
N VAL A 26 -6.31 -2.89 21.01
CA VAL A 26 -5.38 -1.75 21.22
C VAL A 26 -3.95 -2.13 20.82
N GLY A 27 -3.49 -3.32 21.20
CA GLY A 27 -2.16 -3.81 20.82
C GLY A 27 -2.02 -3.95 19.30
N PHE A 28 -3.04 -4.47 18.64
CA PHE A 28 -3.08 -4.56 17.19
C PHE A 28 -3.10 -3.17 16.52
N ALA A 29 -3.83 -2.20 17.09
CA ALA A 29 -3.84 -0.83 16.61
C ALA A 29 -2.45 -0.17 16.68
N ILE A 30 -1.71 -0.38 17.78
CA ILE A 30 -0.34 0.13 17.95
C ILE A 30 0.60 -0.48 16.88
N VAL A 31 0.53 -1.80 16.67
CA VAL A 31 1.36 -2.46 15.63
C VAL A 31 1.02 -1.91 14.26
N THR A 32 -0.26 -1.78 13.92
CA THR A 32 -0.71 -1.23 12.64
C THR A 32 -0.26 0.23 12.47
N LEU A 33 -0.30 1.03 13.55
CA LEU A 33 0.21 2.41 13.55
C LEU A 33 1.70 2.45 13.22
N VAL A 34 2.52 1.59 13.84
CA VAL A 34 3.97 1.50 13.55
C VAL A 34 4.20 1.12 12.09
N VAL A 35 3.45 0.17 11.56
CA VAL A 35 3.52 -0.22 10.14
C VAL A 35 3.16 0.97 9.23
N CYS A 36 2.13 1.73 9.56
CA CYS A 36 1.76 2.94 8.82
C CYS A 36 2.84 4.04 8.89
N MET A 37 3.53 4.19 10.03
CA MET A 37 4.67 5.11 10.14
C MET A 37 5.82 4.70 9.23
N LEU A 38 6.15 3.41 9.16
CA LEU A 38 7.15 2.88 8.25
C LEU A 38 6.75 3.08 6.79
N ALA A 39 5.47 2.85 6.46
CA ALA A 39 4.93 3.12 5.13
C ALA A 39 5.02 4.62 4.78
N ALA A 40 4.74 5.52 5.71
CA ALA A 40 4.88 6.96 5.52
C ALA A 40 6.35 7.39 5.29
N TRP A 41 7.29 6.75 5.97
CA TRP A 41 8.71 6.97 5.71
C TRP A 41 9.09 6.59 4.27
N GLU A 42 8.70 5.39 3.81
CA GLU A 42 8.97 4.96 2.43
C GLU A 42 8.24 5.84 1.42
N TRP A 43 7.00 6.23 1.72
CA TRP A 43 6.25 7.17 0.89
C TRP A 43 6.92 8.53 0.75
N GLY A 44 7.60 9.00 1.81
CA GLY A 44 8.41 10.21 1.77
C GLY A 44 9.47 10.16 0.67
N GLN A 45 10.12 9.02 0.46
CA GLN A 45 11.08 8.84 -0.63
C GLN A 45 10.40 8.92 -2.02
N LEU A 46 9.27 8.26 -2.19
CA LEU A 46 8.46 8.32 -3.41
C LEU A 46 7.95 9.74 -3.70
N SER A 47 7.70 10.52 -2.65
CA SER A 47 7.30 11.93 -2.75
C SER A 47 8.46 12.88 -3.09
N GLY A 48 9.70 12.37 -3.16
CA GLY A 48 10.88 13.16 -3.54
C GLY A 48 11.57 13.86 -2.38
N PHE A 49 11.39 13.38 -1.15
CA PHE A 49 12.17 13.82 0.00
C PHE A 49 13.45 12.98 0.10
N THR A 50 14.59 13.61 -0.14
CA THR A 50 15.92 12.96 -0.13
C THR A 50 16.53 12.91 1.26
N SER A 51 16.19 13.88 2.12
CA SER A 51 16.71 13.95 3.48
C SER A 51 16.07 12.90 4.39
N ARG A 52 16.91 12.13 5.08
CA ARG A 52 16.50 11.15 6.09
C ARG A 52 15.65 11.80 7.20
N THR A 53 16.06 12.98 7.65
CA THR A 53 15.38 13.73 8.70
C THR A 53 13.96 14.11 8.29
N GLN A 54 13.78 14.61 7.06
CA GLN A 54 12.44 14.95 6.55
C GLN A 54 11.52 13.72 6.48
N ARG A 55 12.05 12.57 6.06
CA ARG A 55 11.29 11.31 6.01
C ARG A 55 10.90 10.82 7.41
N VAL A 56 11.78 10.97 8.41
CA VAL A 56 11.46 10.66 9.82
C VAL A 56 10.35 11.57 10.32
N TRP A 57 10.41 12.88 10.06
CA TRP A 57 9.33 13.78 10.44
C TRP A 57 8.00 13.45 9.79
N LEU A 58 8.00 13.05 8.51
CA LEU A 58 6.77 12.58 7.85
C LEU A 58 6.18 11.34 8.53
N ALA A 59 7.02 10.38 8.91
CA ALA A 59 6.59 9.19 9.65
C ALA A 59 6.02 9.56 11.02
N VAL A 60 6.67 10.46 11.76
CA VAL A 60 6.21 10.93 13.06
C VAL A 60 4.89 11.68 12.93
N LEU A 61 4.75 12.60 11.98
CA LEU A 61 3.52 13.35 11.74
C LEU A 61 2.36 12.42 11.35
N CYS A 62 2.62 11.42 10.51
CA CYS A 62 1.64 10.39 10.18
C CYS A 62 1.22 9.61 11.43
N GLY A 63 2.17 9.18 12.26
CA GLY A 63 1.88 8.49 13.52
C GLY A 63 1.05 9.34 14.48
N LEU A 64 1.40 10.63 14.64
CA LEU A 64 0.64 11.55 15.48
C LEU A 64 -0.79 11.78 14.95
N LEU A 65 -0.96 11.90 13.64
CA LEU A 65 -2.28 12.02 13.02
C LEU A 65 -3.13 10.78 13.31
N LEU A 66 -2.60 9.59 13.06
CA LEU A 66 -3.32 8.33 13.28
C LEU A 66 -3.60 8.09 14.77
N ALA A 67 -2.66 8.44 15.66
CA ALA A 67 -2.87 8.36 17.11
C ALA A 67 -3.96 9.33 17.57
N ALA A 68 -3.97 10.57 17.07
CA ALA A 68 -5.02 11.54 17.37
C ALA A 68 -6.40 11.06 16.90
N MET A 69 -6.48 10.47 15.70
CA MET A 69 -7.72 9.88 15.17
C MET A 69 -8.17 8.70 16.05
N LEU A 70 -7.23 7.85 16.49
CA LEU A 70 -7.53 6.71 17.36
C LEU A 70 -8.04 7.16 18.73
N LEU A 71 -7.45 8.20 19.31
CA LEU A 71 -7.91 8.80 20.58
C LEU A 71 -9.26 9.49 20.46
N ALA A 72 -9.59 10.02 19.29
CA ALA A 72 -10.90 10.62 19.02
C ALA A 72 -12.03 9.58 18.90
N ILE A 73 -11.70 8.30 18.69
CA ILE A 73 -12.67 7.21 18.56
C ILE A 73 -12.25 6.06 19.51
N PRO A 74 -12.39 6.22 20.83
CA PRO A 74 -11.90 5.22 21.80
C PRO A 74 -12.64 3.88 21.70
N GLU A 75 -13.89 3.89 21.22
CA GLU A 75 -14.74 2.69 21.10
C GLU A 75 -14.76 2.07 19.70
N TYR A 76 -13.71 2.30 18.88
CA TYR A 76 -13.65 1.81 17.50
C TYR A 76 -13.83 0.29 17.38
N HIS A 77 -13.53 -0.47 18.42
CA HIS A 77 -13.63 -1.93 18.43
C HIS A 77 -15.06 -2.45 18.75
N HIS A 78 -15.93 -1.61 19.31
CA HIS A 78 -17.34 -1.94 19.54
C HIS A 78 -18.25 -1.36 18.46
N ASN A 79 -17.92 -0.21 17.92
CA ASN A 79 -18.75 0.45 16.90
C ASN A 79 -17.90 0.97 15.73
N ILE A 80 -17.88 0.20 14.66
CA ILE A 80 -17.15 0.52 13.42
C ILE A 80 -17.88 1.61 12.60
N HIS A 81 -19.20 1.78 12.83
CA HIS A 81 -20.02 2.77 12.13
C HIS A 81 -19.80 4.20 12.65
N GLN A 82 -18.55 4.56 12.84
CA GLN A 82 -18.16 5.93 13.16
C GLN A 82 -18.04 6.73 11.88
N PRO A 83 -18.62 7.94 11.80
CA PRO A 83 -18.61 8.75 10.56
C PRO A 83 -17.21 8.97 9.98
N LEU A 84 -16.21 9.15 10.84
CA LEU A 84 -14.83 9.36 10.43
C LEU A 84 -14.23 8.12 9.73
N VAL A 85 -14.54 6.93 10.23
CA VAL A 85 -14.10 5.65 9.64
C VAL A 85 -14.78 5.44 8.30
N GLU A 86 -16.10 5.58 8.26
CA GLU A 86 -16.88 5.41 7.02
C GLU A 86 -16.45 6.38 5.93
N ILE A 87 -16.30 7.67 6.25
CA ILE A 87 -15.83 8.69 5.31
C ILE A 87 -14.44 8.33 4.78
N SER A 88 -13.53 7.87 5.64
CA SER A 88 -12.18 7.48 5.21
C SER A 88 -12.20 6.28 4.25
N LEU A 89 -13.06 5.29 4.48
CA LEU A 89 -13.20 4.12 3.62
C LEU A 89 -13.85 4.47 2.27
N TRP A 90 -14.90 5.31 2.27
CA TRP A 90 -15.51 5.79 1.02
C TRP A 90 -14.56 6.67 0.21
N ALA A 91 -13.81 7.55 0.88
CA ALA A 91 -12.75 8.33 0.25
C ALA A 91 -11.66 7.45 -0.37
N SER A 92 -11.33 6.33 0.28
CA SER A 92 -10.42 5.33 -0.26
C SER A 92 -10.91 4.71 -1.56
N LEU A 93 -12.19 4.33 -1.61
CA LEU A 93 -12.79 3.77 -2.84
C LEU A 93 -12.68 4.76 -4.00
N GLY A 94 -13.05 6.02 -3.77
CA GLY A 94 -12.88 7.09 -4.75
C GLY A 94 -11.41 7.28 -5.17
N TRP A 95 -10.51 7.26 -4.20
CA TRP A 95 -9.08 7.37 -4.45
C TRP A 95 -8.54 6.21 -5.33
N TRP A 96 -8.93 4.98 -5.05
CA TRP A 96 -8.47 3.83 -5.83
C TRP A 96 -8.97 3.85 -7.27
N LEU A 97 -10.19 4.37 -7.51
CA LEU A 97 -10.69 4.60 -8.88
C LEU A 97 -9.84 5.66 -9.59
N VAL A 98 -9.53 6.78 -8.92
CA VAL A 98 -8.64 7.80 -9.48
C VAL A 98 -7.24 7.25 -9.73
N ALA A 99 -6.68 6.49 -8.80
CA ALA A 99 -5.37 5.85 -8.96
C ALA A 99 -5.35 4.91 -10.18
N LEU A 100 -6.41 4.11 -10.37
CA LEU A 100 -6.56 3.25 -11.55
C LEU A 100 -6.55 4.08 -12.85
N LEU A 101 -7.31 5.17 -12.91
CA LEU A 101 -7.33 6.06 -14.09
C LEU A 101 -5.96 6.70 -14.34
N LEU A 102 -5.24 7.10 -13.29
CA LEU A 102 -3.87 7.63 -13.42
C LEU A 102 -2.90 6.60 -13.99
N VAL A 103 -3.03 5.33 -13.58
CA VAL A 103 -2.19 4.24 -14.10
C VAL A 103 -2.52 3.92 -15.55
N LEU A 104 -3.81 3.81 -15.89
CA LEU A 104 -4.26 3.56 -17.27
C LEU A 104 -3.89 4.71 -18.23
N GLY A 105 -3.88 5.94 -17.74
CA GLY A 105 -3.49 7.13 -18.50
C GLY A 105 -1.97 7.39 -18.56
N TYR A 106 -1.14 6.53 -17.97
CA TYR A 106 0.32 6.69 -18.04
C TYR A 106 0.83 6.47 -19.47
N PRO A 107 1.78 7.28 -19.99
CA PRO A 107 2.60 8.31 -19.32
C PRO A 107 1.99 9.72 -19.27
N ALA A 108 0.87 10.00 -19.96
CA ALA A 108 0.29 11.35 -20.03
C ALA A 108 -0.13 11.87 -18.65
N SER A 109 -0.73 11.01 -17.80
CA SER A 109 -1.12 11.33 -16.41
C SER A 109 0.04 11.75 -15.52
N ALA A 110 1.28 11.34 -15.83
CA ALA A 110 2.46 11.69 -15.05
C ALA A 110 2.73 13.19 -14.97
N GLY A 111 2.27 13.97 -15.99
CA GLY A 111 2.35 15.42 -15.99
C GLY A 111 1.65 16.09 -14.81
N VAL A 112 0.58 15.44 -14.28
CA VAL A 112 -0.22 15.99 -13.19
C VAL A 112 0.52 15.93 -11.85
N TRP A 113 1.20 14.83 -11.53
CA TRP A 113 1.74 14.57 -10.20
C TRP A 113 3.27 14.56 -10.11
N ARG A 114 3.97 14.45 -11.27
CA ARG A 114 5.45 14.32 -11.31
C ARG A 114 6.18 15.51 -10.67
N GLN A 115 5.68 16.74 -10.85
CA GLN A 115 6.33 17.95 -10.36
C GLN A 115 5.87 18.36 -8.96
N SER A 116 4.73 17.89 -8.48
CA SER A 116 4.14 18.30 -7.20
C SER A 116 4.44 17.31 -6.08
N LYS A 117 5.32 17.70 -5.14
CA LYS A 117 5.58 16.94 -3.91
C LYS A 117 4.32 16.87 -3.02
N ALA A 118 3.56 17.97 -2.95
CA ALA A 118 2.33 18.04 -2.16
C ALA A 118 1.29 17.04 -2.65
N LEU A 119 1.09 16.95 -3.98
CA LEU A 119 0.13 16.00 -4.54
C LEU A 119 0.52 14.54 -4.24
N ARG A 120 1.82 14.22 -4.32
CA ARG A 120 2.31 12.89 -3.95
C ARG A 120 2.14 12.58 -2.47
N LEU A 121 2.25 13.59 -1.57
CA LEU A 121 1.94 13.42 -0.15
C LEU A 121 0.44 13.17 0.08
N ILE A 122 -0.42 13.91 -0.62
CA ILE A 122 -1.89 13.68 -0.56
C ILE A 122 -2.22 12.24 -0.97
N PHE A 123 -1.60 11.72 -2.03
CA PHE A 123 -1.74 10.32 -2.43
C PHE A 123 -1.34 9.35 -1.31
N GLY A 124 -0.27 9.67 -0.57
CA GLY A 124 0.16 8.90 0.60
C GLY A 124 -0.89 8.90 1.71
N ILE A 125 -1.43 10.05 2.06
CA ILE A 125 -2.48 10.18 3.08
C ILE A 125 -3.72 9.39 2.68
N LEU A 126 -4.19 9.55 1.43
CA LEU A 126 -5.34 8.83 0.89
C LEU A 126 -5.15 7.31 0.81
N THR A 127 -3.91 6.84 0.86
CA THR A 127 -3.59 5.41 0.89
C THR A 127 -3.41 4.90 2.32
N ILE A 128 -2.65 5.61 3.16
CA ILE A 128 -2.24 5.13 4.49
C ILE A 128 -3.36 5.25 5.51
N VAL A 129 -4.11 6.37 5.52
CA VAL A 129 -5.19 6.58 6.50
C VAL A 129 -6.32 5.55 6.34
N PRO A 130 -6.87 5.33 5.14
CA PRO A 130 -7.89 4.31 4.96
C PRO A 130 -7.37 2.88 5.19
N PHE A 131 -6.10 2.60 4.86
CA PHE A 131 -5.48 1.33 5.18
C PHE A 131 -5.49 1.07 6.69
N PHE A 132 -5.08 2.07 7.49
CA PHE A 132 -5.10 1.96 8.94
C PHE A 132 -6.50 1.61 9.46
N TRP A 133 -7.51 2.38 9.06
CA TRP A 133 -8.90 2.14 9.50
C TRP A 133 -9.48 0.85 8.95
N GLY A 134 -9.17 0.47 7.72
CA GLY A 134 -9.61 -0.79 7.14
C GLY A 134 -9.06 -2.00 7.89
N MET A 135 -7.78 -1.95 8.30
CA MET A 135 -7.16 -2.99 9.13
C MET A 135 -7.85 -3.12 10.50
N LEU A 136 -8.09 -1.99 11.17
CA LEU A 136 -8.75 -1.99 12.48
C LEU A 136 -10.22 -2.40 12.38
N ALA A 137 -10.95 -1.89 11.42
CA ALA A 137 -12.34 -2.22 11.19
C ALA A 137 -12.53 -3.72 10.93
N LEU A 138 -11.71 -4.29 10.03
CA LEU A 138 -11.81 -5.71 9.72
C LEU A 138 -11.39 -6.59 10.90
N ARG A 139 -10.34 -6.20 11.66
CA ARG A 139 -9.88 -6.94 12.83
C ARG A 139 -10.91 -6.93 13.96
N SER A 140 -11.67 -5.83 14.10
CA SER A 140 -12.70 -5.66 15.14
C SER A 140 -14.07 -6.24 14.75
N TRP A 141 -14.20 -6.79 13.54
CA TRP A 141 -15.46 -7.35 13.05
C TRP A 141 -15.96 -8.49 13.95
N HIS A 142 -17.15 -8.33 14.53
CA HIS A 142 -17.78 -9.27 15.47
C HIS A 142 -16.87 -9.69 16.64
N TYR A 143 -16.04 -8.74 17.15
CA TYR A 143 -15.08 -9.03 18.21
C TYR A 143 -15.74 -9.46 19.51
N ASP A 144 -16.89 -8.87 19.84
CA ASP A 144 -17.63 -9.17 21.07
C ASP A 144 -18.28 -10.56 21.04
N ASP A 145 -18.69 -11.04 19.85
CA ASP A 145 -19.27 -12.36 19.66
C ASP A 145 -18.18 -13.44 19.62
N ASN A 146 -17.13 -13.19 18.85
CA ASN A 146 -16.00 -14.09 18.69
C ASN A 146 -14.70 -13.31 18.39
N HIS A 147 -13.78 -13.32 19.32
CA HIS A 147 -12.49 -12.64 19.25
C HIS A 147 -11.64 -12.97 18.01
N TYR A 148 -11.88 -14.11 17.39
CA TYR A 148 -11.15 -14.58 16.21
C TYR A 148 -11.84 -14.25 14.88
N SER A 149 -13.09 -13.84 14.89
CA SER A 149 -13.86 -13.60 13.67
C SER A 149 -13.18 -12.58 12.75
N GLY A 150 -12.92 -11.39 13.27
CA GLY A 150 -12.24 -10.35 12.50
C GLY A 150 -10.80 -10.71 12.12
N ALA A 151 -10.08 -11.43 13.00
CA ALA A 151 -8.74 -11.90 12.72
C ALA A 151 -8.70 -12.90 11.53
N LEU A 152 -9.67 -13.80 11.46
CA LEU A 152 -9.80 -14.76 10.35
C LEU A 152 -10.13 -14.06 9.03
N TRP A 153 -11.05 -13.09 9.03
CA TRP A 153 -11.36 -12.31 7.85
C TRP A 153 -10.15 -11.51 7.36
N LEU A 154 -9.41 -10.90 8.28
CA LEU A 154 -8.21 -10.14 7.94
C LEU A 154 -7.11 -11.07 7.40
N LEU A 155 -6.91 -12.23 8.00
CA LEU A 155 -5.98 -13.24 7.51
C LEU A 155 -6.38 -13.71 6.10
N TYR A 156 -7.67 -13.95 5.85
CA TYR A 156 -8.17 -14.31 4.53
C TYR A 156 -7.82 -13.26 3.47
N VAL A 157 -8.07 -11.98 3.76
CA VAL A 157 -7.68 -10.88 2.85
C VAL A 157 -6.18 -10.84 2.62
N MET A 158 -5.37 -11.01 3.67
CA MET A 158 -3.91 -11.03 3.53
C MET A 158 -3.43 -12.21 2.68
N ILE A 159 -4.00 -13.40 2.83
CA ILE A 159 -3.68 -14.56 1.99
C ILE A 159 -4.02 -14.28 0.52
N LEU A 160 -5.16 -13.63 0.23
CA LEU A 160 -5.52 -13.23 -1.13
C LEU A 160 -4.49 -12.28 -1.73
N VAL A 161 -4.06 -11.26 -0.98
CA VAL A 161 -3.05 -10.29 -1.43
C VAL A 161 -1.71 -11.00 -1.66
N TRP A 162 -1.24 -11.81 -0.71
CA TRP A 162 0.01 -12.56 -0.87
C TRP A 162 -0.03 -13.56 -2.04
N GLY A 163 -1.19 -14.20 -2.24
CA GLY A 163 -1.43 -15.10 -3.37
C GLY A 163 -1.39 -14.36 -4.70
N ALA A 164 -2.03 -13.18 -4.78
CA ALA A 164 -2.02 -12.33 -5.96
C ALA A 164 -0.60 -11.84 -6.30
N ASP A 165 0.16 -11.35 -5.31
CA ASP A 165 1.54 -10.89 -5.49
C ASP A 165 2.47 -12.02 -5.93
N SER A 166 2.35 -13.20 -5.30
CA SER A 166 3.14 -14.38 -5.64
C SER A 166 2.80 -14.88 -7.05
N GLY A 167 1.52 -14.90 -7.38
CA GLY A 167 1.02 -15.25 -8.71
C GLY A 167 1.53 -14.29 -9.77
N ALA A 168 1.40 -12.98 -9.55
CA ALA A 168 1.89 -11.96 -10.47
C ALA A 168 3.40 -12.09 -10.70
N TYR A 169 4.19 -12.35 -9.66
CA TYR A 169 5.63 -12.60 -9.78
C TYR A 169 5.94 -13.86 -10.59
N MET A 170 5.25 -14.97 -10.33
CA MET A 170 5.45 -16.23 -11.06
C MET A 170 5.09 -16.09 -12.54
N PHE A 171 3.91 -15.56 -12.84
CA PHE A 171 3.47 -15.32 -14.20
C PHE A 171 4.36 -14.29 -14.93
N GLY A 172 4.75 -13.22 -14.26
CA GLY A 172 5.68 -12.25 -14.80
C GLY A 172 7.02 -12.87 -15.18
N LYS A 173 7.55 -13.79 -14.37
CA LYS A 173 8.79 -14.50 -14.66
C LYS A 173 8.64 -15.52 -15.80
N LEU A 174 7.51 -16.24 -15.86
CA LEU A 174 7.21 -17.19 -16.93
C LEU A 174 7.02 -16.49 -18.27
N LEU A 175 6.27 -15.39 -18.28
CA LEU A 175 6.01 -14.59 -19.48
C LEU A 175 7.23 -13.81 -19.97
N ALA A 176 8.10 -13.35 -19.07
CA ALA A 176 9.36 -12.69 -19.42
C ALA A 176 10.34 -13.64 -20.16
N ASN A 177 10.21 -14.95 -19.97
CA ASN A 177 10.97 -15.96 -20.73
C ASN A 177 10.44 -16.15 -22.18
N ILE A 178 9.21 -15.71 -22.48
CA ILE A 178 8.64 -15.71 -23.82
C ILE A 178 9.08 -14.41 -24.49
N SER A 179 10.18 -14.44 -25.21
CA SER A 179 10.79 -13.59 -26.28
C SER A 179 10.35 -12.13 -26.53
N TRP A 180 9.46 -11.52 -25.75
CA TRP A 180 9.04 -10.13 -25.92
C TRP A 180 10.13 -9.14 -25.47
N HIS A 181 10.85 -9.47 -24.41
CA HIS A 181 11.86 -8.58 -23.84
C HIS A 181 13.15 -8.48 -24.65
N ARG A 182 13.50 -9.50 -25.43
CA ARG A 182 14.70 -9.47 -26.27
C ARG A 182 14.61 -8.51 -27.45
N ARG A 183 13.42 -8.28 -28.02
CA ARG A 183 13.26 -7.35 -29.15
C ARG A 183 13.38 -5.88 -28.73
N PHE A 184 12.94 -5.51 -27.52
CA PHE A 184 13.04 -4.13 -27.04
C PHE A 184 14.43 -3.78 -26.50
N LEU A 185 15.15 -4.72 -25.88
CA LEU A 185 16.49 -4.48 -25.35
C LEU A 185 17.59 -4.56 -26.41
N GLN A 186 17.34 -5.19 -27.56
CA GLN A 186 18.28 -5.24 -28.66
C GLN A 186 18.09 -4.12 -29.68
N ALA A 187 17.00 -3.38 -29.65
CA ALA A 187 16.86 -2.16 -30.43
C ALA A 187 17.80 -1.08 -29.80
N LYS A 188 18.95 -0.86 -30.43
CA LYS A 188 19.86 0.25 -30.08
C LYS A 188 19.01 1.52 -30.01
N PRO A 189 19.10 2.34 -28.93
CA PRO A 189 18.25 3.52 -28.74
C PRO A 189 18.26 4.51 -29.91
N GLY A 190 19.31 4.51 -30.77
CA GLY A 190 19.38 5.35 -31.95
C GLY A 190 18.53 4.88 -33.16
N LYS A 191 18.08 3.62 -33.21
CA LYS A 191 17.27 3.12 -34.35
C LYS A 191 15.76 3.26 -34.14
N VAL A 192 15.31 3.40 -32.91
CA VAL A 192 13.89 3.64 -32.58
C VAL A 192 13.51 5.10 -32.89
N LEU A 193 14.42 6.05 -32.64
CA LEU A 193 14.18 7.47 -32.95
C LEU A 193 14.13 7.72 -34.49
N SER A 194 14.94 7.01 -35.29
CA SER A 194 14.96 7.22 -36.73
C SER A 194 13.75 6.59 -37.46
N ALA A 195 13.10 5.58 -36.86
CA ALA A 195 11.90 4.97 -37.45
C ALA A 195 10.62 5.79 -37.20
N VAL A 196 10.63 6.69 -36.18
CA VAL A 196 9.49 7.56 -35.85
C VAL A 196 9.54 8.91 -36.59
N CYS A 197 10.72 9.29 -37.12
CA CYS A 197 10.94 10.59 -37.72
C CYS A 197 10.96 10.61 -39.27
N LEU A 198 10.70 9.49 -39.96
CA LEU A 198 10.60 9.50 -41.43
C LEU A 198 9.14 9.44 -41.89
N PRO A 199 8.63 10.47 -42.58
CA PRO A 199 7.29 10.41 -43.18
C PRO A 199 7.28 9.37 -44.30
N PRO A 200 6.14 8.69 -44.55
CA PRO A 200 6.01 7.73 -45.61
C PRO A 200 6.16 8.44 -46.98
N ARG A 201 7.02 7.96 -47.81
CA ARG A 201 7.06 8.26 -49.25
C ARG A 201 6.07 7.41 -49.99
#